data_c84c2d12a98a76dcec750a97f30915e9
#
_entry.id   c84c2d12a98a76dcec750a97f30915e9
#
_cell.length_a   1.000
_cell.length_b   1.000
_cell.length_c   1.000
_cell.angle_alpha   90.00
_cell.angle_beta   90.00
_cell.angle_gamma   90.00
#
_symmetry.space_group_name_H-M   'P 1'
#
loop_
_entity.id
_entity.type
_entity.pdbx_description
1 polymer ?
#
loop_
_entity_poly.entity_id
_entity_poly.type
_entity_poly.pdbx_seq_one_letter_code
_entity_poly.pdbx_strand_id
1 'polypeptide(L)'
;MKIITAVTAFLLLISSRTEAVAIEIERQPLIRHNVELNGHPFAIYEKRADARAKIIVLIHGKTISALPNFDLQHDSKNISLMDAFVAKGFTIYAIDLRGFGNTPRDDTGWITPNKAASDVIKLLEWIASRHPNRKPALFGYSQGAKVSHLVAQRKPSLVANLILFGHPVAIPAIAASLNGKIIQQNQQASPQAQHG
;
A
#
# COMPACT_ATOMS: atom_id res chain seq x y z
N MET A 1 -22.61 -61.54 2.00
CA MET A 1 -22.70 -60.51 3.03
C MET A 1 -21.29 -60.07 3.46
N LYS A 2 -20.43 -59.53 2.54
CA LYS A 2 -19.06 -59.04 2.83
C LYS A 2 -18.59 -57.86 1.96
N ILE A 3 -19.48 -57.00 1.51
CA ILE A 3 -19.13 -55.86 0.63
C ILE A 3 -19.33 -54.47 1.31
N ILE A 4 -19.93 -54.43 2.51
CA ILE A 4 -20.26 -53.16 3.17
C ILE A 4 -19.10 -52.59 4.02
N THR A 5 -18.11 -53.38 4.37
CA THR A 5 -17.01 -52.97 5.27
C THR A 5 -15.88 -52.19 4.59
N ALA A 6 -15.75 -52.29 3.26
CA ALA A 6 -14.64 -51.64 2.53
C ALA A 6 -14.93 -50.18 2.15
N VAL A 7 -16.20 -49.77 2.04
CA VAL A 7 -16.59 -48.41 1.61
C VAL A 7 -16.50 -47.43 2.79
N THR A 8 -16.73 -47.88 4.02
CA THR A 8 -16.66 -47.02 5.23
C THR A 8 -15.22 -46.68 5.63
N ALA A 9 -14.26 -47.55 5.32
CA ALA A 9 -12.83 -47.29 5.59
C ALA A 9 -12.23 -46.28 4.58
N PHE A 10 -12.73 -46.23 3.36
CA PHE A 10 -12.22 -45.32 2.32
C PHE A 10 -12.70 -43.88 2.51
N LEU A 11 -13.88 -43.67 3.10
CA LEU A 11 -14.42 -42.35 3.40
C LEU A 11 -13.76 -41.67 4.61
N LEU A 12 -13.13 -42.45 5.49
CA LEU A 12 -12.40 -41.91 6.67
C LEU A 12 -10.99 -41.44 6.35
N LEU A 13 -10.42 -41.84 5.23
CA LEU A 13 -9.06 -41.44 4.79
C LEU A 13 -9.01 -40.12 3.99
N ILE A 14 -10.15 -39.57 3.57
CA ILE A 14 -10.22 -38.32 2.79
C ILE A 14 -10.42 -37.10 3.73
N SER A 15 -10.63 -37.31 5.02
CA SER A 15 -10.58 -36.23 6.03
C SER A 15 -9.14 -35.93 6.48
N SER A 16 -8.20 -35.87 5.54
CA SER A 16 -6.94 -35.18 5.79
C SER A 16 -7.28 -33.71 5.91
N ARG A 17 -7.34 -33.23 7.16
CA ARG A 17 -7.36 -31.81 7.47
C ARG A 17 -6.20 -31.18 6.71
N THR A 18 -6.49 -30.45 5.67
CA THR A 18 -5.58 -29.43 5.16
C THR A 18 -5.55 -28.35 6.25
N GLU A 19 -4.77 -28.59 7.30
CA GLU A 19 -4.37 -27.52 8.17
C GLU A 19 -3.66 -26.53 7.27
N ALA A 20 -4.28 -25.39 7.03
CA ALA A 20 -3.61 -24.29 6.40
C ALA A 20 -2.42 -23.95 7.32
N VAL A 21 -1.22 -24.36 6.91
CA VAL A 21 0.00 -23.97 7.60
C VAL A 21 0.03 -22.45 7.49
N ALA A 22 -0.34 -21.78 8.55
CA ALA A 22 -0.15 -20.36 8.66
C ALA A 22 1.35 -20.13 8.58
N ILE A 23 1.82 -19.59 7.46
CA ILE A 23 3.22 -19.21 7.32
C ILE A 23 3.41 -18.06 8.30
N GLU A 24 4.06 -18.35 9.43
CA GLU A 24 4.45 -17.33 10.38
C GLU A 24 5.54 -16.48 9.72
N ILE A 25 5.20 -15.22 9.43
CA ILE A 25 6.13 -14.29 8.80
C ILE A 25 7.01 -13.72 9.91
N GLU A 26 8.32 -13.99 9.85
CA GLU A 26 9.28 -13.46 10.80
C GLU A 26 9.37 -11.94 10.71
N ARG A 27 9.39 -11.27 11.87
CA ARG A 27 9.57 -9.83 11.97
C ARG A 27 11.00 -9.44 11.59
N GLN A 28 11.10 -8.57 10.59
CA GLN A 28 12.39 -8.07 10.12
C GLN A 28 12.79 -6.76 10.80
N PRO A 29 14.10 -6.52 11.02
CA PRO A 29 14.59 -5.26 11.59
C PRO A 29 14.13 -4.07 10.76
N LEU A 30 13.58 -3.05 11.44
CA LEU A 30 13.16 -1.80 10.83
C LEU A 30 14.30 -0.77 10.96
N ILE A 31 14.74 -0.23 9.84
CA ILE A 31 15.73 0.85 9.77
C ILE A 31 15.01 2.14 9.45
N ARG A 32 15.15 3.16 10.29
CA ARG A 32 14.63 4.50 10.02
C ARG A 32 15.75 5.39 9.50
N HIS A 33 15.49 6.06 8.40
CA HIS A 33 16.33 7.11 7.83
C HIS A 33 15.64 8.46 8.00
N ASN A 34 16.39 9.47 8.42
CA ASN A 34 15.97 10.87 8.36
C ASN A 34 16.71 11.51 7.18
N VAL A 35 15.99 11.84 6.12
CA VAL A 35 16.58 12.29 4.85
C VAL A 35 15.98 13.63 4.46
N GLU A 36 16.82 14.58 4.09
CA GLU A 36 16.36 15.84 3.52
C GLU A 36 16.08 15.66 2.02
N LEU A 37 14.83 15.88 1.63
CA LEU A 37 14.36 15.84 0.25
C LEU A 37 13.67 17.17 -0.09
N ASN A 38 14.09 17.86 -1.14
CA ASN A 38 13.56 19.18 -1.51
C ASN A 38 13.60 20.21 -0.36
N GLY A 39 14.68 20.23 0.42
CA GLY A 39 14.82 21.13 1.58
C GLY A 39 13.86 20.86 2.73
N HIS A 40 13.34 19.63 2.84
CA HIS A 40 12.42 19.21 3.90
C HIS A 40 12.84 17.85 4.48
N PRO A 41 12.83 17.67 5.83
CA PRO A 41 13.17 16.42 6.46
C PRO A 41 12.04 15.38 6.28
N PHE A 42 12.41 14.15 5.89
CA PHE A 42 11.52 13.03 5.74
C PHE A 42 11.94 11.84 6.58
N ALA A 43 10.96 11.16 7.18
CA ALA A 43 11.13 9.84 7.75
C ALA A 43 10.90 8.78 6.66
N ILE A 44 11.90 7.95 6.44
CA ILE A 44 11.88 6.85 5.50
C ILE A 44 12.21 5.58 6.28
N TYR A 45 11.45 4.53 6.04
CA TYR A 45 11.62 3.24 6.71
C TYR A 45 12.09 2.21 5.71
N GLU A 46 13.04 1.39 6.12
CA GLU A 46 13.61 0.33 5.30
C GLU A 46 13.55 -1.00 6.05
N LYS A 47 13.14 -2.06 5.35
CA LYS A 47 13.37 -3.46 5.72
C LYS A 47 14.10 -4.16 4.59
N ARG A 48 15.19 -4.84 4.93
CA ARG A 48 16.12 -5.40 3.95
C ARG A 48 15.92 -6.89 3.78
N ALA A 49 15.92 -7.32 2.53
CA ALA A 49 16.29 -8.68 2.16
C ALA A 49 17.79 -8.69 1.78
N ASP A 50 18.15 -9.58 0.86
CA ASP A 50 19.49 -9.70 0.31
C ASP A 50 20.01 -8.43 -0.38
N ALA A 51 21.33 -8.28 -0.47
CA ALA A 51 21.99 -7.13 -1.09
C ALA A 51 21.64 -6.92 -2.59
N ARG A 52 21.17 -8.00 -3.26
CA ARG A 52 20.73 -7.96 -4.67
C ARG A 52 19.21 -7.96 -4.85
N ALA A 53 18.46 -7.89 -3.76
CA ALA A 53 17.00 -7.92 -3.78
C ALA A 53 16.40 -6.82 -4.66
N LYS A 54 15.29 -7.14 -5.34
CA LYS A 54 14.47 -6.13 -6.01
C LYS A 54 13.88 -5.19 -4.96
N ILE A 55 13.64 -3.95 -5.33
CA ILE A 55 13.20 -2.90 -4.40
C ILE A 55 11.74 -2.58 -4.66
N ILE A 56 10.97 -2.43 -3.58
CA ILE A 56 9.61 -1.88 -3.61
C ILE A 56 9.58 -0.63 -2.73
N VAL A 57 8.99 0.45 -3.24
CA VAL A 57 8.73 1.69 -2.50
C VAL A 57 7.23 1.81 -2.25
N LEU A 58 6.83 1.96 -0.99
CA LEU A 58 5.46 2.00 -0.53
C LEU A 58 5.05 3.43 -0.21
N ILE A 59 3.94 3.89 -0.80
CA ILE A 59 3.37 5.23 -0.61
C ILE A 59 1.98 5.10 0.02
N HIS A 60 1.82 5.62 1.23
CA HIS A 60 0.61 5.47 2.05
C HIS A 60 -0.59 6.29 1.56
N GLY A 61 -1.77 5.98 2.10
CA GLY A 61 -3.02 6.70 1.87
C GLY A 61 -3.11 8.05 2.61
N LYS A 62 -4.25 8.74 2.45
CA LYS A 62 -4.42 10.12 2.92
C LYS A 62 -4.45 10.30 4.44
N THR A 63 -5.03 9.35 5.18
CA THR A 63 -5.35 9.54 6.61
C THR A 63 -4.47 8.72 7.54
N ILE A 64 -3.43 8.09 7.00
CA ILE A 64 -2.58 7.15 7.71
C ILE A 64 -1.12 7.38 7.30
N SER A 65 -0.16 7.11 8.16
CA SER A 65 1.27 7.16 7.85
C SER A 65 1.81 5.80 7.40
N ALA A 66 3.10 5.74 7.05
CA ALA A 66 3.71 4.55 6.47
C ALA A 66 3.63 3.31 7.36
N LEU A 67 4.05 3.40 8.61
CA LEU A 67 4.12 2.22 9.50
C LEU A 67 2.74 1.64 9.81
N PRO A 68 1.72 2.40 10.26
CA PRO A 68 0.40 1.85 10.47
C PRO A 68 -0.26 1.30 9.19
N ASN A 69 0.17 1.77 8.02
CA ASN A 69 -0.37 1.29 6.74
C ASN A 69 0.31 -0.01 6.26
N PHE A 70 1.62 -0.14 6.48
CA PHE A 70 2.41 -1.19 5.83
C PHE A 70 3.20 -2.08 6.77
N ASP A 71 3.38 -1.69 8.04
CA ASP A 71 4.15 -2.43 9.04
C ASP A 71 3.34 -2.66 10.32
N LEU A 72 2.07 -2.97 10.17
CA LEU A 72 1.18 -3.19 11.29
C LEU A 72 1.55 -4.49 12.03
N GLN A 73 1.70 -4.36 13.36
CA GLN A 73 1.95 -5.44 14.28
C GLN A 73 0.81 -5.48 15.30
N HIS A 74 0.28 -6.64 15.59
CA HIS A 74 -0.79 -6.79 16.58
C HIS A 74 -0.54 -8.02 17.45
N ASP A 75 -0.32 -7.81 18.74
CA ASP A 75 -0.01 -8.86 19.71
C ASP A 75 1.13 -9.78 19.24
N SER A 76 0.88 -11.09 19.22
CA SER A 76 1.82 -12.09 18.71
C SER A 76 1.78 -12.26 17.19
N LYS A 77 0.87 -11.57 16.47
CA LYS A 77 0.69 -11.74 15.03
C LYS A 77 1.45 -10.68 14.24
N ASN A 78 2.31 -11.14 13.34
CA ASN A 78 2.93 -10.28 12.35
C ASN A 78 2.02 -10.17 11.13
N ILE A 79 1.36 -9.00 10.96
CA ILE A 79 0.51 -8.69 9.81
C ILE A 79 1.14 -7.59 8.94
N SER A 80 2.46 -7.47 9.02
CA SER A 80 3.25 -6.51 8.25
C SER A 80 3.31 -6.88 6.77
N LEU A 81 2.85 -5.98 5.92
CA LEU A 81 3.05 -6.07 4.48
C LEU A 81 4.54 -5.94 4.13
N MET A 82 5.30 -5.13 4.87
CA MET A 82 6.74 -4.97 4.66
C MET A 82 7.47 -6.30 4.92
N ASP A 83 7.18 -6.99 6.04
CA ASP A 83 7.79 -8.29 6.35
C ASP A 83 7.39 -9.37 5.34
N ALA A 84 6.12 -9.36 4.91
CA ALA A 84 5.65 -10.28 3.88
C ALA A 84 6.41 -10.13 2.56
N PHE A 85 6.72 -8.92 2.14
CA PHE A 85 7.54 -8.68 0.96
C PHE A 85 9.01 -9.04 1.18
N VAL A 86 9.57 -8.79 2.38
CA VAL A 86 10.96 -9.21 2.68
C VAL A 86 11.07 -10.74 2.65
N ALA A 87 10.11 -11.46 3.20
CA ALA A 87 10.05 -12.93 3.11
C ALA A 87 9.96 -13.44 1.66
N LYS A 88 9.53 -12.61 0.71
CA LYS A 88 9.55 -12.89 -0.74
C LYS A 88 10.81 -12.39 -1.45
N GLY A 89 11.81 -11.95 -0.71
CA GLY A 89 13.11 -11.52 -1.25
C GLY A 89 13.13 -10.09 -1.79
N PHE A 90 12.26 -9.20 -1.32
CA PHE A 90 12.27 -7.78 -1.70
C PHE A 90 12.86 -6.91 -0.58
N THR A 91 13.65 -5.91 -0.92
CA THR A 91 13.97 -4.80 -0.02
C THR A 91 12.90 -3.74 -0.13
N ILE A 92 12.38 -3.29 1.01
CA ILE A 92 11.23 -2.41 1.09
C ILE A 92 11.63 -1.06 1.66
N TYR A 93 11.19 0.00 1.00
CA TYR A 93 11.19 1.35 1.51
C TYR A 93 9.76 1.84 1.68
N ALA A 94 9.46 2.55 2.77
CA ALA A 94 8.20 3.25 2.97
C ALA A 94 8.50 4.67 3.43
N ILE A 95 7.74 5.66 2.98
CA ILE A 95 7.92 7.07 3.33
C ILE A 95 6.70 7.60 4.07
N ASP A 96 6.94 8.36 5.15
CA ASP A 96 5.93 9.27 5.67
C ASP A 96 5.90 10.54 4.81
N LEU A 97 4.80 10.78 4.11
CA LEU A 97 4.61 12.01 3.34
C LEU A 97 4.53 13.22 4.29
N ARG A 98 4.75 14.44 3.79
CA ARG A 98 4.71 15.68 4.59
C ARG A 98 3.46 15.76 5.45
N GLY A 99 3.63 16.01 6.75
CA GLY A 99 2.55 16.13 7.72
C GLY A 99 1.96 14.81 8.19
N PHE A 100 2.60 13.68 7.86
CA PHE A 100 2.21 12.35 8.32
C PHE A 100 3.34 11.68 9.12
N GLY A 101 2.96 10.89 10.12
CA GLY A 101 3.88 10.11 10.92
C GLY A 101 5.00 10.95 11.53
N ASN A 102 6.24 10.60 11.19
CA ASN A 102 7.44 11.29 11.68
C ASN A 102 8.00 12.34 10.71
N THR A 103 7.28 12.64 9.62
CA THR A 103 7.63 13.72 8.70
C THR A 103 6.81 14.97 9.07
N PRO A 104 7.44 16.09 9.43
CA PRO A 104 6.72 17.30 9.83
C PRO A 104 5.91 17.89 8.68
N ARG A 105 4.96 18.76 9.01
CA ARG A 105 4.31 19.64 8.04
C ARG A 105 5.28 20.72 7.59
N ASP A 106 5.10 21.22 6.39
CA ASP A 106 5.75 22.46 5.98
C ASP A 106 4.87 23.68 6.25
N ASP A 107 5.41 24.87 5.99
CA ASP A 107 4.73 26.15 6.27
C ASP A 107 3.45 26.33 5.47
N THR A 108 3.25 25.59 4.37
CA THR A 108 2.01 25.66 3.60
C THR A 108 0.84 24.92 4.24
N GLY A 109 1.10 24.06 5.25
CA GLY A 109 0.10 23.28 5.96
C GLY A 109 -0.60 22.18 5.15
N TRP A 110 -0.43 22.18 3.84
CA TRP A 110 -1.11 21.25 2.91
C TRP A 110 -0.12 20.49 2.03
N ILE A 111 -0.39 19.20 1.84
CA ILE A 111 0.28 18.40 0.83
C ILE A 111 -0.67 18.19 -0.36
N THR A 112 -0.27 18.69 -1.52
CA THR A 112 -0.96 18.39 -2.78
C THR A 112 -0.37 17.13 -3.40
N PRO A 113 -1.12 16.38 -4.24
CA PRO A 113 -0.56 15.24 -4.97
C PRO A 113 0.66 15.61 -5.82
N ASN A 114 0.70 16.81 -6.36
CA ASN A 114 1.83 17.32 -7.14
C ASN A 114 3.08 17.51 -6.30
N LYS A 115 2.96 18.06 -5.10
CA LYS A 115 4.05 18.26 -4.15
C LYS A 115 4.57 16.91 -3.65
N ALA A 116 3.65 16.02 -3.25
CA ALA A 116 3.99 14.66 -2.84
C ALA A 116 4.73 13.88 -3.96
N ALA A 117 4.31 14.02 -5.21
CA ALA A 117 5.00 13.38 -6.33
C ALA A 117 6.42 13.91 -6.52
N SER A 118 6.65 15.22 -6.32
CA SER A 118 7.99 15.81 -6.37
C SER A 118 8.89 15.27 -5.25
N ASP A 119 8.37 15.11 -4.04
CA ASP A 119 9.10 14.53 -2.90
C ASP A 119 9.43 13.06 -3.15
N VAL A 120 8.47 12.28 -3.66
CA VAL A 120 8.69 10.86 -3.99
C VAL A 120 9.71 10.70 -5.13
N ILE A 121 9.73 11.60 -6.12
CA ILE A 121 10.79 11.60 -7.15
C ILE A 121 12.17 11.76 -6.49
N LYS A 122 12.33 12.66 -5.52
CA LYS A 122 13.57 12.83 -4.77
C LYS A 122 13.93 11.61 -3.92
N LEU A 123 12.93 10.96 -3.31
CA LEU A 123 13.13 9.68 -2.66
C LEU A 123 13.69 8.62 -3.64
N LEU A 124 13.12 8.51 -4.84
CA LEU A 124 13.58 7.55 -5.84
C LEU A 124 15.03 7.87 -6.31
N GLU A 125 15.37 9.13 -6.46
CA GLU A 125 16.74 9.57 -6.76
C GLU A 125 17.70 9.20 -5.62
N TRP A 126 17.31 9.40 -4.37
CA TRP A 126 18.08 9.00 -3.18
C TRP A 126 18.22 7.46 -3.10
N ILE A 127 17.20 6.68 -3.39
CA ILE A 127 17.27 5.22 -3.46
C ILE A 127 18.21 4.79 -4.59
N ALA A 128 18.13 5.43 -5.76
CA ALA A 128 19.00 5.12 -6.91
C ALA A 128 20.49 5.35 -6.59
N SER A 129 20.83 6.37 -5.80
CA SER A 129 22.22 6.61 -5.37
C SER A 129 22.75 5.50 -4.44
N ARG A 130 21.89 4.86 -3.68
CA ARG A 130 22.22 3.75 -2.75
C ARG A 130 22.23 2.39 -3.44
N HIS A 131 21.50 2.27 -4.53
CA HIS A 131 21.31 1.04 -5.30
C HIS A 131 21.53 1.26 -6.79
N PRO A 132 22.79 1.46 -7.23
CA PRO A 132 23.11 1.72 -8.63
C PRO A 132 22.51 0.65 -9.56
N ASN A 133 21.95 1.09 -10.69
CA ASN A 133 21.35 0.23 -11.72
C ASN A 133 20.11 -0.58 -11.28
N ARG A 134 19.50 -0.23 -10.16
CA ARG A 134 18.26 -0.88 -9.67
C ARG A 134 17.12 0.13 -9.57
N LYS A 135 16.12 -0.05 -10.43
CA LYS A 135 14.90 0.75 -10.38
C LYS A 135 13.89 0.05 -9.47
N PRO A 136 13.27 0.75 -8.53
CA PRO A 136 12.24 0.16 -7.68
C PRO A 136 10.90 -0.02 -8.40
N ALA A 137 10.10 -0.99 -7.95
CA ALA A 137 8.67 -0.96 -8.13
C ALA A 137 8.08 0.09 -7.18
N LEU A 138 7.10 0.85 -7.67
CA LEU A 138 6.39 1.85 -6.88
C LEU A 138 4.99 1.33 -6.56
N PHE A 139 4.69 1.12 -5.28
CA PHE A 139 3.39 0.68 -4.79
C PHE A 139 2.69 1.85 -4.09
N GLY A 140 1.55 2.25 -4.60
CA GLY A 140 0.74 3.30 -4.00
C GLY A 140 -0.61 2.78 -3.50
N TYR A 141 -0.99 3.17 -2.28
CA TYR A 141 -2.29 2.89 -1.70
C TYR A 141 -3.18 4.14 -1.67
N SER A 142 -4.40 4.07 -2.20
CA SER A 142 -5.40 5.14 -2.15
C SER A 142 -4.84 6.46 -2.70
N GLN A 143 -4.68 7.52 -1.89
CA GLN A 143 -4.01 8.76 -2.31
C GLN A 143 -2.56 8.52 -2.75
N GLY A 144 -1.85 7.61 -2.11
CA GLY A 144 -0.52 7.17 -2.53
C GLY A 144 -0.51 6.60 -3.95
N ALA A 145 -1.60 5.97 -4.39
CA ALA A 145 -1.74 5.50 -5.76
C ALA A 145 -1.81 6.67 -6.77
N LYS A 146 -2.51 7.76 -6.45
CA LYS A 146 -2.49 8.99 -7.28
C LYS A 146 -1.09 9.59 -7.36
N VAL A 147 -0.40 9.67 -6.23
CA VAL A 147 0.98 10.18 -6.16
C VAL A 147 1.91 9.30 -7.01
N SER A 148 1.84 7.99 -6.84
CA SER A 148 2.65 7.03 -7.59
C SER A 148 2.41 7.10 -9.10
N HIS A 149 1.15 7.29 -9.51
CA HIS A 149 0.79 7.48 -10.91
C HIS A 149 1.43 8.75 -11.49
N LEU A 150 1.34 9.89 -10.76
CA LEU A 150 2.00 11.15 -11.17
C LEU A 150 3.52 11.01 -11.27
N VAL A 151 4.15 10.29 -10.34
CA VAL A 151 5.59 9.99 -10.37
C VAL A 151 5.96 9.21 -11.62
N ALA A 152 5.22 8.13 -11.92
CA ALA A 152 5.47 7.31 -13.11
C ALA A 152 5.28 8.08 -14.42
N GLN A 153 4.31 9.01 -14.47
CA GLN A 153 4.13 9.89 -15.62
C GLN A 153 5.28 10.89 -15.79
N ARG A 154 5.79 11.48 -14.69
CA ARG A 154 6.82 12.53 -14.73
C ARG A 154 8.23 12.00 -14.88
N LYS A 155 8.52 10.84 -14.29
CA LYS A 155 9.85 10.24 -14.22
C LYS A 155 9.78 8.72 -14.43
N PRO A 156 9.29 8.24 -15.58
CA PRO A 156 9.17 6.81 -15.86
C PRO A 156 10.52 6.08 -15.81
N SER A 157 11.63 6.81 -16.06
CA SER A 157 12.97 6.25 -15.99
C SER A 157 13.39 5.80 -14.60
N LEU A 158 12.78 6.30 -13.53
CA LEU A 158 13.07 5.94 -12.13
C LEU A 158 12.25 4.77 -11.62
N VAL A 159 11.22 4.31 -12.35
CA VAL A 159 10.25 3.30 -11.91
C VAL A 159 10.38 2.06 -12.78
N ALA A 160 10.53 0.87 -12.16
CA ALA A 160 10.54 -0.41 -12.88
C ALA A 160 9.12 -0.90 -13.14
N ASN A 161 8.27 -0.85 -12.12
CA ASN A 161 6.88 -1.29 -12.15
C ASN A 161 6.01 -0.34 -11.32
N LEU A 162 4.75 -0.20 -11.71
CA LEU A 162 3.76 0.60 -10.99
C LEU A 162 2.63 -0.31 -10.50
N ILE A 163 2.37 -0.28 -9.19
CA ILE A 163 1.31 -1.03 -8.54
C ILE A 163 0.38 -0.02 -7.86
N LEU A 164 -0.88 0.01 -8.28
CA LEU A 164 -1.89 0.95 -7.79
C LEU A 164 -2.99 0.17 -7.05
N PHE A 165 -3.06 0.33 -5.74
CA PHE A 165 -4.07 -0.30 -4.92
C PHE A 165 -5.08 0.74 -4.40
N GLY A 166 -6.36 0.52 -4.66
CA GLY A 166 -7.41 1.47 -4.29
C GLY A 166 -7.28 2.82 -5.01
N HIS A 167 -6.75 2.82 -6.24
CA HIS A 167 -6.61 4.04 -7.05
C HIS A 167 -8.01 4.55 -7.46
N PRO A 168 -8.41 5.75 -7.05
CA PRO A 168 -9.68 6.31 -7.46
C PRO A 168 -9.60 6.75 -8.93
N VAL A 169 -9.95 5.85 -9.81
CA VAL A 169 -10.11 6.16 -11.25
C VAL A 169 -11.51 6.73 -11.42
N ALA A 170 -11.61 7.99 -11.80
CA ALA A 170 -12.85 8.52 -12.32
C ALA A 170 -13.11 7.90 -13.70
N ILE A 171 -13.91 6.83 -13.74
CA ILE A 171 -14.48 6.36 -15.00
C ILE A 171 -15.67 7.27 -15.28
N PRO A 172 -15.63 8.14 -16.30
CA PRO A 172 -16.68 9.17 -16.51
C PRO A 172 -18.09 8.59 -16.55
N ALA A 173 -18.27 7.41 -17.16
CA ALA A 173 -19.54 6.71 -17.22
C ALA A 173 -20.03 6.21 -15.84
N ILE A 174 -19.14 5.74 -14.97
CA ILE A 174 -19.49 5.30 -13.61
C ILE A 174 -19.76 6.51 -12.71
N ALA A 175 -18.97 7.59 -12.84
CA ALA A 175 -19.17 8.82 -12.09
C ALA A 175 -20.52 9.46 -12.45
N ALA A 176 -20.90 9.50 -13.73
CA ALA A 176 -22.20 10.01 -14.17
C ALA A 176 -23.35 9.12 -13.66
N SER A 177 -23.21 7.78 -13.68
CA SER A 177 -24.20 6.85 -13.14
C SER A 177 -24.39 6.96 -11.63
N LEU A 178 -23.29 7.11 -10.86
CA LEU A 178 -23.34 7.28 -9.41
C LEU A 178 -23.94 8.65 -9.02
N ASN A 179 -23.56 9.73 -9.69
CA ASN A 179 -24.13 11.04 -9.47
C ASN A 179 -25.64 11.07 -9.78
N GLY A 180 -26.07 10.42 -10.86
CA GLY A 180 -27.49 10.28 -11.19
C GLY A 180 -28.27 9.53 -10.10
N LYS A 181 -27.73 8.42 -9.57
CA LYS A 181 -28.36 7.65 -8.47
C LYS A 181 -28.42 8.44 -7.16
N ILE A 182 -27.37 9.17 -6.80
CA ILE A 182 -27.31 9.99 -5.60
C ILE A 182 -28.34 11.14 -5.69
N ILE A 183 -28.47 11.78 -6.84
CA ILE A 183 -29.45 12.84 -7.06
C ILE A 183 -30.87 12.29 -6.94
N GLN A 184 -31.17 11.13 -7.52
CA GLN A 184 -32.48 10.48 -7.41
C GLN A 184 -32.81 10.05 -5.97
N GLN A 185 -31.85 9.50 -5.22
CA GLN A 185 -32.04 9.15 -3.81
C GLN A 185 -32.31 10.39 -2.94
N ASN A 186 -31.57 11.48 -3.15
CA ASN A 186 -31.78 12.72 -2.41
C ASN A 186 -33.12 13.38 -2.73
N GLN A 187 -33.63 13.28 -3.96
CA GLN A 187 -34.95 13.76 -4.33
C GLN A 187 -36.10 12.92 -3.72
N GLN A 188 -35.89 11.62 -3.55
CA GLN A 188 -36.86 10.72 -2.90
C GLN A 188 -36.82 10.81 -1.37
N ALA A 189 -35.69 11.24 -0.78
CA ALA A 189 -35.51 11.36 0.66
C ALA A 189 -35.95 12.73 1.25
N SER A 190 -36.34 13.69 0.41
CA SER A 190 -36.87 14.98 0.88
C SER A 190 -38.37 14.82 1.19
N PRO A 191 -38.80 14.79 2.48
CA PRO A 191 -40.21 14.88 2.79
C PRO A 191 -40.69 16.25 2.33
N GLN A 192 -41.72 16.26 1.52
CA GLN A 192 -42.49 17.49 1.27
C GLN A 192 -42.94 18.04 2.63
N ALA A 193 -42.35 19.14 3.06
CA ALA A 193 -42.97 20.00 4.06
C ALA A 193 -44.24 20.57 3.43
N GLN A 194 -45.33 19.82 3.54
CA GLN A 194 -46.65 20.34 3.23
C GLN A 194 -47.15 21.12 4.44
N HIS A 195 -47.47 22.33 4.14
CA HIS A 195 -48.12 23.36 4.94
C HIS A 195 -49.28 22.80 5.83
N GLY A 196 -49.31 23.17 7.08
CA GLY A 196 -50.41 23.29 7.96
C GLY A 196 -50.23 24.56 8.76
#